data_6c85a06fe3c6bbabba18c408fa8b9e23
#
_entry.id   6c85a06fe3c6bbabba18c408fa8b9e23
#
_cell.length_a   1.000
_cell.length_b   1.000
_cell.length_c   1.000
_cell.angle_alpha   90.00
_cell.angle_beta   90.00
_cell.angle_gamma   90.00
#
_symmetry.space_group_name_H-M   'P 1'
#
loop_
_entity.id
_entity.type
_entity.pdbx_description
1 polymer ?
#
loop_
_entity_poly.entity_id
_entity_poly.type
_entity_poly.pdbx_seq_one_letter_code
_entity_poly.pdbx_strand_id
1 'polypeptide(L)'
;MSVKIGRRAYAEHYGPTTGDRVRLADTSLWVQVEKDFTHYGEEVKFGGGKVIRDGMGQSQEGSAVAVDTVITNALIIDYWGIVKAD
;
A
#
# COMPACT_ATOMS: atom_id res chain seq x y z
N MET A 1 -17.04 -1.21 -14.65
CA MET A 1 -16.32 -2.17 -15.52
C MET A 1 -15.28 -2.92 -14.69
N SER A 2 -15.25 -4.23 -14.79
CA SER A 2 -14.27 -5.02 -14.07
C SER A 2 -13.28 -5.64 -15.06
N VAL A 3 -12.06 -5.81 -14.60
CA VAL A 3 -10.99 -6.41 -15.38
C VAL A 3 -10.45 -7.60 -14.60
N LYS A 4 -10.28 -8.72 -15.30
CA LYS A 4 -9.66 -9.89 -14.69
C LYS A 4 -8.15 -9.79 -14.81
N ILE A 5 -7.46 -9.99 -13.70
CA ILE A 5 -6.01 -10.02 -13.68
C ILE A 5 -5.57 -11.28 -12.94
N GLY A 6 -4.55 -11.95 -13.46
CA GLY A 6 -3.98 -13.12 -12.81
C GLY A 6 -3.35 -12.77 -11.48
N ARG A 7 -3.39 -13.69 -10.53
CA ARG A 7 -2.90 -13.48 -9.18
C ARG A 7 -1.42 -13.09 -9.16
N ARG A 8 -0.62 -13.76 -9.98
CA ARG A 8 0.80 -13.48 -10.09
C ARG A 8 1.06 -12.08 -10.65
N ALA A 9 0.32 -11.68 -11.69
CA ALA A 9 0.47 -10.36 -12.28
C ALA A 9 0.07 -9.26 -11.28
N TYR A 10 -0.99 -9.50 -10.51
CA TYR A 10 -1.42 -8.57 -9.47
C TYR A 10 -0.33 -8.39 -8.42
N ALA A 11 0.28 -9.49 -7.96
CA ALA A 11 1.34 -9.43 -6.96
C ALA A 11 2.59 -8.71 -7.48
N GLU A 12 2.90 -8.86 -8.75
CA GLU A 12 4.04 -8.19 -9.38
C GLU A 12 3.82 -6.68 -9.47
N HIS A 13 2.58 -6.24 -9.65
CA HIS A 13 2.26 -4.82 -9.77
C HIS A 13 2.02 -4.13 -8.43
N TYR A 14 1.34 -4.81 -7.52
CA TYR A 14 0.83 -4.18 -6.29
C TYR A 14 1.37 -4.82 -5.01
N GLY A 15 2.12 -5.89 -5.15
CA GLY A 15 2.61 -6.65 -4.00
C GLY A 15 1.58 -7.64 -3.46
N PRO A 16 1.89 -8.29 -2.34
CA PRO A 16 0.98 -9.28 -1.76
C PRO A 16 -0.30 -8.63 -1.27
N THR A 17 -1.40 -9.36 -1.37
CA THR A 17 -2.71 -8.96 -0.87
C THR A 17 -3.31 -10.09 -0.04
N THR A 18 -4.54 -9.94 0.40
CA THR A 18 -5.23 -10.88 1.28
C THR A 18 -5.08 -12.34 0.79
N GLY A 19 -4.58 -13.18 1.67
CA GLY A 19 -4.38 -14.61 1.39
C GLY A 19 -3.04 -14.97 0.77
N ASP A 20 -2.26 -14.00 0.33
CA ASP A 20 -0.94 -14.23 -0.22
C ASP A 20 0.08 -14.50 0.87
N ARG A 21 1.06 -15.33 0.55
CA ARG A 21 2.13 -15.67 1.48
C ARG A 21 3.42 -14.99 1.07
N VAL A 22 4.12 -14.47 2.06
CA VAL A 22 5.40 -13.78 1.87
C VAL A 22 6.44 -14.42 2.77
N ARG A 23 7.60 -14.72 2.20
CA ARG A 23 8.73 -15.21 3.00
C ARG A 23 9.28 -14.07 3.83
N LEU A 24 9.50 -14.32 5.11
CA LEU A 24 10.02 -13.31 6.03
C LEU A 24 11.55 -13.27 5.91
N ALA A 25 12.04 -12.35 5.12
CA ALA A 25 13.48 -12.16 4.84
C ALA A 25 14.15 -13.48 4.42
N ASP A 26 15.31 -13.78 4.96
CA ASP A 26 16.05 -15.00 4.65
C ASP A 26 15.70 -16.18 5.56
N THR A 27 14.65 -16.05 6.33
CA THR A 27 14.21 -17.12 7.23
C THR A 27 13.39 -18.17 6.49
N SER A 28 13.09 -19.26 7.15
CA SER A 28 12.18 -20.29 6.63
C SER A 28 10.72 -20.01 6.97
N LEU A 29 10.43 -18.88 7.57
CA LEU A 29 9.09 -18.50 7.97
C LEU A 29 8.35 -17.82 6.81
N TRP A 30 7.10 -18.22 6.64
CA TRP A 30 6.18 -17.62 5.67
C TRP A 30 5.04 -16.97 6.42
N VAL A 31 4.75 -15.72 6.08
CA VAL A 31 3.61 -15.00 6.66
C VAL A 31 2.51 -14.88 5.61
N GLN A 32 1.28 -14.99 6.06
CA GLN A 32 0.11 -14.85 5.21
C GLN A 32 -0.61 -13.55 5.54
N VAL A 33 -0.91 -12.76 4.52
CA VAL A 33 -1.66 -11.52 4.68
C VAL A 33 -3.10 -11.85 5.02
N GLU A 34 -3.55 -11.44 6.20
CA GLU A 34 -4.92 -11.71 6.66
C GLU A 34 -5.92 -10.76 6.02
N LYS A 35 -5.54 -9.50 5.84
CA LYS A 35 -6.42 -8.50 5.26
C LYS A 35 -5.60 -7.37 4.62
N ASP A 36 -6.13 -6.83 3.54
CA ASP A 36 -5.54 -5.71 2.81
C ASP A 36 -6.43 -4.48 2.98
N PHE A 37 -5.92 -3.46 3.64
CA PHE A 37 -6.63 -2.21 3.87
C PHE A 37 -6.20 -1.09 2.94
N THR A 38 -5.28 -1.36 2.02
CA THR A 38 -4.79 -0.32 1.11
C THR A 38 -5.87 0.11 0.13
N HIS A 39 -5.79 1.36 -0.31
CA HIS A 39 -6.66 1.92 -1.33
C HIS A 39 -5.78 2.35 -2.50
N TYR A 40 -5.60 1.44 -3.45
CA TYR A 40 -4.74 1.69 -4.59
C TYR A 40 -5.30 2.82 -5.45
N GLY A 41 -4.42 3.70 -5.89
CA GLY A 41 -4.79 4.84 -6.71
C GLY A 41 -4.96 6.13 -5.92
N GLU A 42 -4.88 6.09 -4.61
CA GLU A 42 -4.92 7.30 -3.78
C GLU A 42 -3.56 7.98 -3.68
N GLU A 43 -2.50 7.25 -3.96
CA GLU A 43 -1.15 7.79 -3.91
C GLU A 43 -0.93 8.76 -5.07
N VAL A 44 -0.37 9.92 -4.75
CA VAL A 44 0.02 10.91 -5.75
C VAL A 44 1.45 10.59 -6.21
N LYS A 45 1.59 10.26 -7.48
CA LYS A 45 2.91 10.00 -8.06
C LYS A 45 3.50 11.29 -8.60
N PHE A 46 4.68 11.61 -8.11
CA PHE A 46 5.43 12.77 -8.57
C PHE A 46 5.89 12.54 -10.02
N GLY A 47 5.71 13.55 -10.87
CA GLY A 47 6.17 13.50 -12.26
C GLY A 47 5.10 13.19 -13.30
N GLY A 48 3.91 12.72 -12.90
CA GLY A 48 2.78 12.53 -13.80
C GLY A 48 1.92 13.78 -13.94
N GLY A 49 2.47 14.91 -13.74
CA GLY A 49 1.86 16.11 -13.23
C GLY A 49 1.11 17.05 -14.14
N LYS A 50 0.62 16.62 -15.29
CA LYS A 50 -0.22 17.55 -16.08
C LYS A 50 -1.56 17.85 -15.43
N VAL A 51 -2.02 16.99 -14.54
CA VAL A 51 -3.32 17.10 -13.88
C VAL A 51 -3.18 17.66 -12.47
N ILE A 52 -2.03 17.48 -11.84
CA ILE A 52 -1.79 17.91 -10.46
C ILE A 52 -0.92 19.16 -10.47
N ARG A 53 -1.48 20.25 -9.97
CA ARG A 53 -0.75 21.51 -9.78
C ARG A 53 -0.01 21.48 -8.45
N ASP A 54 0.97 22.38 -8.31
CA ASP A 54 1.71 22.52 -7.06
C ASP A 54 0.75 22.73 -5.89
N GLY A 55 0.89 21.92 -4.86
CA GLY A 55 0.08 21.97 -3.66
C GLY A 55 -1.24 21.23 -3.70
N MET A 56 -1.69 20.74 -4.86
CA MET A 56 -2.97 20.04 -4.95
C MET A 56 -2.98 18.69 -4.26
N GLY A 57 -1.82 18.05 -4.16
CA GLY A 57 -1.70 16.77 -3.47
C GLY A 57 -1.42 16.90 -1.98
N GLN A 58 -1.40 18.10 -1.47
CA GLN A 58 -1.11 18.33 -0.06
C GLN A 58 -2.37 18.31 0.79
N SER A 59 -2.18 17.96 2.05
CA SER A 59 -3.27 18.01 3.03
C SER A 59 -3.74 19.45 3.22
N GLN A 60 -5.03 19.62 3.41
CA GLN A 60 -5.62 20.92 3.77
C GLN A 60 -5.53 21.19 5.27
N GLU A 61 -5.07 20.20 6.04
CA GLU A 61 -4.94 20.33 7.49
C GLU A 61 -3.68 21.10 7.87
N GLY A 62 -3.72 21.75 9.04
CA GLY A 62 -2.58 22.46 9.56
C GLY A 62 -1.47 21.52 10.03
N SER A 63 -0.27 22.05 10.23
CA SER A 63 0.90 21.29 10.60
C SER A 63 0.77 20.52 11.92
N ALA A 64 -0.14 20.94 12.80
CA ALA A 64 -0.38 20.26 14.06
C ALA A 64 -1.12 18.93 13.89
N VAL A 65 -1.83 18.77 12.77
CA VAL A 65 -2.65 17.58 12.48
C VAL A 65 -2.04 16.75 11.37
N ALA A 66 -1.45 17.40 10.38
CA ALA A 66 -0.82 16.71 9.25
C ALA A 66 0.42 15.95 9.68
N VAL A 67 0.60 14.75 9.12
CA VAL A 67 1.78 13.94 9.41
C VAL A 67 2.96 14.41 8.56
N ASP A 68 4.17 14.27 9.11
CA ASP A 68 5.40 14.61 8.39
C ASP A 68 5.82 13.51 7.43
N THR A 69 5.51 12.27 7.76
CA THR A 69 5.90 11.12 6.96
C THR A 69 4.74 10.14 6.87
N VAL A 70 4.46 9.67 5.66
CA VAL A 70 3.44 8.65 5.42
C VAL A 70 4.11 7.45 4.78
N ILE A 71 3.80 6.26 5.29
CA ILE A 71 4.25 5.00 4.71
C ILE A 71 3.02 4.33 4.09
N THR A 72 3.08 4.08 2.78
CA THR A 72 1.97 3.47 2.06
C THR A 72 2.34 2.07 1.58
N ASN A 73 1.32 1.27 1.33
CA ASN A 73 1.47 -0.07 0.77
C ASN A 73 2.44 -0.93 1.60
N ALA A 74 2.27 -0.90 2.91
CA ALA A 74 3.15 -1.59 3.85
C ALA A 74 2.53 -2.88 4.36
N LEU A 75 3.36 -3.92 4.50
CA LEU A 75 2.96 -5.15 5.15
C LEU A 75 3.30 -5.01 6.64
N ILE A 76 2.27 -4.98 7.47
CA ILE A 76 2.40 -4.78 8.91
C ILE A 76 2.29 -6.14 9.60
N ILE A 77 3.31 -6.48 10.35
CA ILE A 77 3.35 -7.73 11.13
C ILE A 77 3.35 -7.34 12.61
N ASP A 78 2.29 -7.69 13.31
CA ASP A 78 2.13 -7.34 14.71
C ASP A 78 1.56 -8.54 15.48
N TYR A 79 1.50 -8.41 16.80
CA TYR A 79 1.01 -9.49 17.66
C TYR A 79 -0.46 -9.83 17.40
N TRP A 80 -1.24 -8.90 16.91
CA TRP A 80 -2.66 -9.11 16.64
C TRP A 80 -2.93 -9.65 15.21
N GLY A 81 -1.94 -9.61 14.32
CA GLY A 81 -2.12 -10.14 12.98
C GLY A 81 -1.14 -9.63 11.95
N ILE A 82 -1.39 -9.99 10.72
CA ILE A 82 -0.57 -9.63 9.57
C ILE A 82 -1.50 -9.01 8.53
N VAL A 83 -1.36 -7.71 8.33
CA VAL A 83 -2.22 -6.95 7.42
C VAL A 83 -1.40 -6.05 6.51
N LYS A 84 -2.00 -5.70 5.38
CA LYS A 84 -1.44 -4.71 4.47
C LYS A 84 -2.24 -3.43 4.58
N ALA A 85 -1.56 -2.31 4.68
CA ALA A 85 -2.20 -1.01 4.87
C ALA A 85 -1.33 0.15 4.41
N ASP A 86 -1.93 1.30 4.37
CA ASP A 86 -1.24 2.57 4.18
C ASP A 86 -0.93 3.21 5.53
#